data_2e206e59b9d3d6c296cd87d0f07bed57
#
_entry.id   2e206e59b9d3d6c296cd87d0f07bed57
#
_cell.length_a   1.000
_cell.length_b   1.000
_cell.length_c   1.000
_cell.angle_alpha   90.00
_cell.angle_beta   90.00
_cell.angle_gamma   90.00
#
_symmetry.space_group_name_H-M   'P 1'
#
loop_
_entity.id
_entity.type
_entity.pdbx_description
1 polymer ?
#
loop_
_entity_poly.entity_id
_entity_poly.type
_entity_poly.pdbx_seq_one_letter_code
_entity_poly.pdbx_strand_id
1 'polypeptide(L)'
;MFAMFTATYSISQETKEKTAADWLRRSNDSIVLALLGKLLPQTLIFVTTGLLYLSILYGYLHFPLNSGFFPMFLAMLLLVLAAQGFAIFVTGIARRNRIALSFCGLWGVLSFSVSGFTFPVPAMPQLMQLMSDLFPMRHYYLLYVDQALNGIPMAYSWKPYLALVLFVLLPLLTLPKLKLDLQENRYLP
;
A
#
# COMPACT_ATOMS: atom_id res chain seq x y z
N MET A 1 1.90 -5.38 -4.35
CA MET A 1 3.15 -5.17 -5.08
C MET A 1 2.99 -4.13 -6.20
N PHE A 2 2.14 -4.36 -7.22
CA PHE A 2 1.96 -3.41 -8.32
C PHE A 2 1.57 -2.00 -7.88
N ALA A 3 0.68 -1.85 -6.90
CA ALA A 3 0.27 -0.54 -6.39
C ALA A 3 1.44 0.27 -5.80
N MET A 4 2.40 -0.39 -5.13
CA MET A 4 3.61 0.26 -4.62
C MET A 4 4.52 0.69 -5.78
N PHE A 5 4.73 -0.22 -6.73
CA PHE A 5 5.62 0.04 -7.85
C PHE A 5 5.10 1.18 -8.74
N THR A 6 3.81 1.15 -9.10
CA THR A 6 3.20 2.18 -9.92
C THR A 6 3.16 3.55 -9.24
N ALA A 7 2.90 3.59 -7.90
CA ALA A 7 2.94 4.83 -7.14
C ALA A 7 4.36 5.44 -7.12
N THR A 8 5.39 4.63 -6.80
CA THR A 8 6.79 5.07 -6.83
C THR A 8 7.20 5.52 -8.23
N TYR A 9 6.87 4.74 -9.27
CA TYR A 9 7.20 5.07 -10.65
C TYR A 9 6.56 6.38 -11.10
N SER A 10 5.29 6.59 -10.77
CA SER A 10 4.54 7.78 -11.12
C SER A 10 5.15 9.06 -10.52
N ILE A 11 5.60 9.02 -9.26
CA ILE A 11 6.29 10.16 -8.63
C ILE A 11 7.68 10.35 -9.25
N SER A 12 8.40 9.25 -9.48
CA SER A 12 9.74 9.26 -10.07
C SER A 12 9.77 9.83 -11.48
N GLN A 13 8.71 9.65 -12.25
CA GLN A 13 8.60 10.16 -13.60
C GLN A 13 8.61 11.70 -13.64
N GLU A 14 7.87 12.37 -12.73
CA GLU A 14 7.87 13.85 -12.63
C GLU A 14 9.27 14.41 -12.36
N THR A 15 10.04 13.68 -11.56
CA THR A 15 11.41 14.08 -11.24
C THR A 15 12.34 13.88 -12.43
N LYS A 16 12.16 12.77 -13.16
CA LYS A 16 12.97 12.46 -14.35
C LYS A 16 12.72 13.44 -15.48
N GLU A 17 11.47 13.85 -15.68
CA GLU A 17 11.05 14.80 -16.72
C GLU A 17 11.24 16.25 -16.29
N LYS A 18 11.72 16.51 -15.06
CA LYS A 18 11.89 17.85 -14.45
C LYS A 18 10.60 18.67 -14.39
N THR A 19 9.44 18.01 -14.39
CA THR A 19 8.11 18.63 -14.33
C THR A 19 7.59 18.74 -12.89
N ALA A 20 8.34 18.27 -11.89
CA ALA A 20 7.93 18.21 -10.51
C ALA A 20 7.51 19.57 -9.92
N ALA A 21 8.25 20.64 -10.24
CA ALA A 21 7.92 21.99 -9.77
C ALA A 21 6.62 22.52 -10.38
N ASP A 22 6.39 22.29 -11.67
CA ASP A 22 5.16 22.71 -12.37
C ASP A 22 3.95 21.91 -11.91
N TRP A 23 4.15 20.62 -11.65
CA TRP A 23 3.14 19.74 -11.06
C TRP A 23 2.69 20.23 -9.67
N LEU A 24 3.64 20.60 -8.80
CA LEU A 24 3.35 21.17 -7.48
C LEU A 24 2.62 22.52 -7.59
N ARG A 25 3.05 23.43 -8.47
CA ARG A 25 2.39 24.72 -8.69
C ARG A 25 0.93 24.57 -9.11
N ARG A 26 0.62 23.62 -10.00
CA ARG A 26 -0.75 23.32 -10.43
C ARG A 26 -1.65 22.83 -9.28
N SER A 27 -1.06 22.30 -8.22
CA SER A 27 -1.75 21.82 -7.02
C SER A 27 -1.73 22.84 -5.88
N ASN A 28 -1.60 24.14 -6.20
CA ASN A 28 -1.54 25.23 -5.22
C ASN A 28 -0.43 25.02 -4.16
N ASP A 29 0.72 24.53 -4.57
CA ASP A 29 1.88 24.16 -3.74
C ASP A 29 1.58 23.16 -2.61
N SER A 30 0.44 22.47 -2.68
CA SER A 30 0.08 21.42 -1.75
C SER A 30 0.51 20.06 -2.28
N ILE A 31 1.51 19.46 -1.64
CA ILE A 31 1.99 18.12 -2.01
C ILE A 31 0.90 17.05 -1.83
N VAL A 32 0.01 17.22 -0.85
CA VAL A 32 -1.08 16.27 -0.60
C VAL A 32 -2.06 16.26 -1.77
N LEU A 33 -2.48 17.45 -2.25
CA LEU A 33 -3.37 17.57 -3.43
C LEU A 33 -2.70 17.04 -4.68
N ALA A 34 -1.42 17.33 -4.86
CA ALA A 34 -0.63 16.83 -5.99
C ALA A 34 -0.59 15.29 -6.01
N LEU A 35 -0.27 14.66 -4.88
CA LEU A 35 -0.24 13.21 -4.75
C LEU A 35 -1.63 12.58 -4.90
N LEU A 36 -2.66 13.15 -4.28
CA LEU A 36 -4.03 12.65 -4.43
C LEU A 36 -4.48 12.68 -5.89
N GLY A 37 -4.28 13.80 -6.58
CA GLY A 37 -4.65 13.90 -8.00
C GLY A 37 -3.95 12.87 -8.88
N LYS A 38 -2.70 12.53 -8.56
CA LYS A 38 -1.89 11.58 -9.34
C LYS A 38 -2.17 10.12 -8.99
N LEU A 39 -2.40 9.82 -7.71
CA LEU A 39 -2.62 8.46 -7.23
C LEU A 39 -4.09 8.02 -7.31
N LEU A 40 -5.04 8.96 -7.31
CA LEU A 40 -6.47 8.64 -7.36
C LEU A 40 -6.85 7.78 -8.58
N PRO A 41 -6.43 8.08 -9.83
CA PRO A 41 -6.72 7.22 -10.97
C PRO A 41 -6.16 5.80 -10.80
N GLN A 42 -4.94 5.67 -10.25
CA GLN A 42 -4.33 4.38 -9.97
C GLN A 42 -5.11 3.61 -8.90
N THR A 43 -5.52 4.30 -7.84
CA THR A 43 -6.36 3.72 -6.77
C THR A 43 -7.65 3.17 -7.35
N LEU A 44 -8.33 3.93 -8.22
CA LEU A 44 -9.56 3.47 -8.88
C LEU A 44 -9.33 2.20 -9.70
N ILE A 45 -8.24 2.13 -10.47
CA ILE A 45 -7.90 0.93 -11.25
C ILE A 45 -7.69 -0.27 -10.33
N PHE A 46 -6.89 -0.13 -9.26
CA PHE A 46 -6.63 -1.24 -8.33
C PHE A 46 -7.88 -1.65 -7.54
N VAL A 47 -8.72 -0.69 -7.12
CA VAL A 47 -9.98 -0.97 -6.44
C VAL A 47 -10.95 -1.68 -7.37
N THR A 48 -11.09 -1.23 -8.61
CA THR A 48 -11.96 -1.89 -9.61
C THR A 48 -11.48 -3.32 -9.89
N THR A 49 -10.17 -3.50 -10.09
CA THR A 49 -9.58 -4.84 -10.31
C THR A 49 -9.78 -5.72 -9.07
N GLY A 50 -9.60 -5.19 -7.88
CA GLY A 50 -9.84 -5.90 -6.62
C GLY A 50 -11.31 -6.28 -6.42
N LEU A 51 -12.25 -5.39 -6.77
CA LEU A 51 -13.69 -5.68 -6.74
C LEU A 51 -14.05 -6.80 -7.71
N LEU A 52 -13.51 -6.78 -8.94
CA LEU A 52 -13.70 -7.87 -9.90
C LEU A 52 -13.17 -9.19 -9.32
N TYR A 53 -11.99 -9.17 -8.71
CA TYR A 53 -11.41 -10.35 -8.07
C TYR A 53 -12.29 -10.88 -6.92
N LEU A 54 -12.75 -10.02 -6.02
CA LEU A 54 -13.66 -10.39 -4.92
C LEU A 54 -14.98 -10.92 -5.46
N SER A 55 -15.54 -10.31 -6.52
CA SER A 55 -16.79 -10.77 -7.14
C SER A 55 -16.64 -12.16 -7.77
N ILE A 56 -15.52 -12.44 -8.41
CA ILE A 56 -15.23 -13.77 -8.96
C ILE A 56 -15.06 -14.77 -7.82
N LEU A 57 -14.29 -14.43 -6.81
CA LEU A 57 -13.97 -15.33 -5.71
C LEU A 57 -15.21 -15.72 -4.91
N TYR A 58 -16.01 -14.75 -4.54
CA TYR A 58 -17.18 -14.97 -3.68
C TYR A 58 -18.49 -15.19 -4.46
N GLY A 59 -18.63 -14.54 -5.62
CA GLY A 59 -19.84 -14.67 -6.44
C GLY A 59 -19.82 -15.89 -7.34
N TYR A 60 -18.72 -16.13 -8.06
CA TYR A 60 -18.66 -17.24 -9.03
C TYR A 60 -18.09 -18.53 -8.42
N LEU A 61 -16.98 -18.44 -7.69
CA LEU A 61 -16.33 -19.61 -7.09
C LEU A 61 -16.95 -20.03 -5.74
N HIS A 62 -17.89 -19.25 -5.18
CA HIS A 62 -18.61 -19.52 -3.93
C HIS A 62 -17.68 -19.84 -2.74
N PHE A 63 -16.53 -19.14 -2.67
CA PHE A 63 -15.65 -19.23 -1.50
C PHE A 63 -16.38 -18.75 -0.23
N PRO A 64 -16.05 -19.29 0.95
CA PRO A 64 -16.72 -18.89 2.19
C PRO A 64 -16.49 -17.40 2.49
N LEU A 65 -17.60 -16.70 2.74
CA LEU A 65 -17.61 -15.28 3.12
C LEU A 65 -18.56 -15.11 4.31
N ASN A 66 -18.09 -15.48 5.49
CA ASN A 66 -18.96 -15.59 6.67
C ASN A 66 -19.28 -14.22 7.30
N SER A 67 -18.47 -13.18 7.07
CA SER A 67 -18.66 -11.85 7.65
C SER A 67 -19.30 -10.80 6.72
N GLY A 68 -19.64 -11.21 5.48
CA GLY A 68 -20.21 -10.30 4.48
C GLY A 68 -19.15 -9.59 3.61
N PHE A 69 -19.63 -8.97 2.53
CA PHE A 69 -18.78 -8.37 1.49
C PHE A 69 -18.09 -7.09 1.93
N PHE A 70 -18.77 -6.25 2.72
CA PHE A 70 -18.29 -4.92 3.10
C PHE A 70 -16.96 -4.94 3.89
N PRO A 71 -16.77 -5.78 4.92
CA PRO A 71 -15.49 -5.86 5.63
C PRO A 71 -14.31 -6.24 4.73
N MET A 72 -14.52 -7.16 3.79
CA MET A 72 -13.48 -7.59 2.85
C MET A 72 -13.15 -6.52 1.83
N PHE A 73 -14.16 -5.79 1.34
CA PHE A 73 -13.95 -4.63 0.48
C PHE A 73 -13.14 -3.54 1.19
N LEU A 74 -13.48 -3.23 2.45
CA LEU A 74 -12.75 -2.24 3.25
C LEU A 74 -11.29 -2.67 3.49
N ALA A 75 -11.07 -3.94 3.83
CA ALA A 75 -9.73 -4.49 4.01
C ALA A 75 -8.89 -4.37 2.73
N MET A 76 -9.46 -4.69 1.57
CA MET A 76 -8.81 -4.56 0.27
C MET A 76 -8.49 -3.10 -0.06
N LEU A 77 -9.44 -2.19 0.15
CA LEU A 77 -9.23 -0.75 -0.06
C LEU A 77 -8.08 -0.22 0.80
N LEU A 78 -8.08 -0.56 2.08
CA LEU A 78 -7.01 -0.17 3.01
C LEU A 78 -5.66 -0.76 2.60
N LEU A 79 -5.62 -2.00 2.10
CA LEU A 79 -4.39 -2.60 1.60
C LEU A 79 -3.82 -1.82 0.41
N VAL A 80 -4.66 -1.41 -0.55
CA VAL A 80 -4.23 -0.61 -1.71
C VAL A 80 -3.68 0.74 -1.24
N LEU A 81 -4.39 1.43 -0.36
CA LEU A 81 -3.96 2.72 0.19
C LEU A 81 -2.69 2.59 1.04
N ALA A 82 -2.57 1.53 1.85
CA ALA A 82 -1.37 1.23 2.64
C ALA A 82 -0.14 0.97 1.75
N ALA A 83 -0.33 0.23 0.66
CA ALA A 83 0.73 -0.01 -0.31
C ALA A 83 1.20 1.28 -1.00
N GLN A 84 0.28 2.15 -1.40
CA GLN A 84 0.61 3.47 -1.96
C GLN A 84 1.26 4.38 -0.92
N GLY A 85 0.74 4.39 0.32
CA GLY A 85 1.31 5.14 1.43
C GLY A 85 2.76 4.73 1.70
N PHE A 86 3.04 3.44 1.77
CA PHE A 86 4.40 2.93 1.94
C PHE A 86 5.32 3.34 0.77
N ALA A 87 4.81 3.29 -0.46
CA ALA A 87 5.55 3.72 -1.65
C ALA A 87 5.97 5.21 -1.59
N ILE A 88 5.05 6.09 -1.18
CA ILE A 88 5.34 7.52 -0.99
C ILE A 88 6.40 7.71 0.11
N PHE A 89 6.25 6.98 1.23
CA PHE A 89 7.20 7.01 2.34
C PHE A 89 8.62 6.63 1.88
N VAL A 90 8.77 5.53 1.16
CA VAL A 90 10.05 5.08 0.62
C VAL A 90 10.63 6.09 -0.38
N THR A 91 9.80 6.64 -1.26
CA THR A 91 10.22 7.67 -2.22
C THR A 91 10.71 8.94 -1.51
N GLY A 92 10.06 9.33 -0.41
CA GLY A 92 10.49 10.49 0.39
C GLY A 92 11.80 10.28 1.17
N ILE A 93 12.20 9.03 1.43
CA ILE A 93 13.49 8.72 2.07
C ILE A 93 14.60 8.56 1.03
N ALA A 94 14.30 7.85 -0.06
CA ALA A 94 15.29 7.52 -1.08
C ALA A 94 15.55 8.71 -2.00
N ARG A 95 16.82 9.17 -2.02
CA ARG A 95 17.26 10.26 -2.91
C ARG A 95 17.39 9.84 -4.38
N ARG A 96 17.38 8.53 -4.65
CA ARG A 96 17.53 7.96 -6.00
C ARG A 96 16.29 7.14 -6.35
N ASN A 97 15.64 7.51 -7.44
CA ASN A 97 14.42 6.84 -7.91
C ASN A 97 14.60 5.34 -8.14
N ARG A 98 15.76 4.92 -8.67
CA ARG A 98 16.08 3.51 -8.90
C ARG A 98 16.09 2.71 -7.61
N ILE A 99 16.66 3.28 -6.53
CA ILE A 99 16.70 2.62 -5.22
C ILE A 99 15.30 2.48 -4.65
N ALA A 100 14.46 3.52 -4.75
CA ALA A 100 13.07 3.46 -4.30
C ALA A 100 12.28 2.36 -5.02
N LEU A 101 12.41 2.28 -6.35
CA LEU A 101 11.74 1.25 -7.16
C LEU A 101 12.21 -0.17 -6.81
N SER A 102 13.52 -0.38 -6.71
CA SER A 102 14.11 -1.68 -6.35
C SER A 102 13.68 -2.10 -4.95
N PHE A 103 13.66 -1.16 -3.99
CA PHE A 103 13.23 -1.42 -2.63
C PHE A 103 11.74 -1.78 -2.56
N CYS A 104 10.87 -1.03 -3.24
CA CYS A 104 9.43 -1.35 -3.31
C CYS A 104 9.17 -2.71 -3.97
N GLY A 105 9.95 -3.07 -5.00
CA GLY A 105 9.86 -4.38 -5.63
C GLY A 105 10.24 -5.51 -4.68
N LEU A 106 11.41 -5.40 -4.04
CA LEU A 106 11.90 -6.38 -3.06
C LEU A 106 10.94 -6.51 -1.87
N TRP A 107 10.50 -5.37 -1.31
CA TRP A 107 9.56 -5.33 -0.19
C TRP A 107 8.24 -6.02 -0.52
N GLY A 108 7.73 -5.83 -1.75
CA GLY A 108 6.51 -6.47 -2.21
C GLY A 108 6.62 -8.00 -2.28
N VAL A 109 7.76 -8.52 -2.75
CA VAL A 109 8.02 -9.97 -2.80
C VAL A 109 8.16 -10.55 -1.39
N LEU A 110 8.96 -9.90 -0.53
CA LEU A 110 9.13 -10.30 0.87
C LEU A 110 7.80 -10.26 1.63
N SER A 111 6.99 -9.23 1.41
CA SER A 111 5.66 -9.09 2.01
C SER A 111 4.77 -10.31 1.74
N PHE A 112 4.79 -10.83 0.51
CA PHE A 112 4.02 -12.03 0.17
C PHE A 112 4.56 -13.28 0.88
N SER A 113 5.88 -13.45 0.92
CA SER A 113 6.52 -14.64 1.51
C SER A 113 6.33 -14.72 3.03
N VAL A 114 6.33 -13.57 3.74
CA VAL A 114 6.28 -13.52 5.21
C VAL A 114 4.86 -13.27 5.73
N SER A 115 3.89 -12.98 4.88
CA SER A 115 2.50 -12.66 5.27
C SER A 115 1.73 -13.81 5.92
N GLY A 116 2.14 -15.05 5.69
CA GLY A 116 1.44 -16.25 6.17
C GLY A 116 0.69 -17.02 5.08
N PHE A 117 0.69 -16.55 3.83
CA PHE A 117 0.09 -17.26 2.71
C PHE A 117 0.87 -18.52 2.32
N THR A 118 2.20 -18.42 2.28
CA THR A 118 3.07 -19.51 1.86
C THR A 118 3.47 -20.41 2.99
N PHE A 119 3.67 -19.86 4.18
CA PHE A 119 4.09 -20.61 5.36
C PHE A 119 3.39 -20.05 6.63
N PRO A 120 2.84 -20.91 7.51
CA PRO A 120 2.17 -20.46 8.73
C PRO A 120 3.12 -19.69 9.63
N VAL A 121 2.77 -18.45 9.98
CA VAL A 121 3.62 -17.57 10.80
C VAL A 121 3.97 -18.18 12.18
N PRO A 122 3.07 -18.89 12.89
CA PRO A 122 3.43 -19.54 14.16
C PRO A 122 4.56 -20.57 14.05
N ALA A 123 4.80 -21.13 12.85
CA ALA A 123 5.88 -22.08 12.61
C ALA A 123 7.20 -21.41 12.15
N MET A 124 7.20 -20.08 12.00
CA MET A 124 8.41 -19.31 11.68
C MET A 124 9.25 -19.03 12.93
N PRO A 125 10.58 -18.81 12.78
CA PRO A 125 11.42 -18.29 13.87
C PRO A 125 10.86 -16.97 14.42
N GLN A 126 11.05 -16.71 15.72
CA GLN A 126 10.50 -15.52 16.39
C GLN A 126 10.86 -14.20 15.69
N LEU A 127 12.09 -14.07 15.18
CA LEU A 127 12.51 -12.88 14.44
C LEU A 127 11.67 -12.65 13.17
N MET A 128 11.36 -13.72 12.44
CA MET A 128 10.52 -13.62 11.23
C MET A 128 9.06 -13.32 11.58
N GLN A 129 8.55 -13.82 12.71
CA GLN A 129 7.23 -13.47 13.20
C GLN A 129 7.12 -11.96 13.48
N LEU A 130 8.09 -11.38 14.19
CA LEU A 130 8.13 -9.94 14.46
C LEU A 130 8.27 -9.12 13.17
N MET A 131 9.11 -9.58 12.23
CA MET A 131 9.26 -8.92 10.95
C MET A 131 7.98 -8.99 10.10
N SER A 132 7.18 -10.03 10.23
CA SER A 132 5.94 -10.18 9.46
C SER A 132 4.96 -9.04 9.70
N ASP A 133 4.91 -8.50 10.91
CA ASP A 133 4.01 -7.41 11.29
C ASP A 133 4.40 -6.05 10.65
N LEU A 134 5.61 -5.94 10.11
CA LEU A 134 6.05 -4.76 9.36
C LEU A 134 5.47 -4.71 7.93
N PHE A 135 4.79 -5.75 7.48
CA PHE A 135 4.26 -5.84 6.14
C PHE A 135 2.73 -5.66 6.11
N PRO A 136 2.20 -4.70 5.32
CA PRO A 136 0.75 -4.47 5.24
C PRO A 136 -0.02 -5.71 4.75
N MET A 137 0.59 -6.55 3.92
CA MET A 137 0.00 -7.79 3.41
C MET A 137 -0.33 -8.79 4.54
N ARG A 138 0.47 -8.82 5.61
CA ARG A 138 0.22 -9.65 6.80
C ARG A 138 -1.10 -9.29 7.46
N HIS A 139 -1.35 -8.00 7.66
CA HIS A 139 -2.57 -7.51 8.31
C HIS A 139 -3.81 -7.78 7.45
N TYR A 140 -3.68 -7.64 6.13
CA TYR A 140 -4.75 -8.03 5.22
C TYR A 140 -5.05 -9.54 5.30
N TYR A 141 -4.01 -10.38 5.37
CA TYR A 141 -4.18 -11.83 5.51
C TYR A 141 -4.89 -12.21 6.81
N LEU A 142 -4.55 -11.55 7.93
CA LEU A 142 -5.25 -11.74 9.20
C LEU A 142 -6.73 -11.37 9.09
N LEU A 143 -7.06 -10.24 8.43
CA LEU A 143 -8.45 -9.86 8.20
C LEU A 143 -9.19 -10.87 7.31
N TYR A 144 -8.52 -11.41 6.31
CA TYR A 144 -9.09 -12.46 5.47
C TYR A 144 -9.42 -13.73 6.29
N VAL A 145 -8.48 -14.19 7.10
CA VAL A 145 -8.69 -15.38 7.96
C VAL A 145 -9.78 -15.13 8.99
N ASP A 146 -9.73 -14.01 9.69
CA ASP A 146 -10.70 -13.70 10.74
C ASP A 146 -12.11 -13.53 10.19
N GLN A 147 -12.27 -12.76 9.13
CA GLN A 147 -13.59 -12.35 8.66
C GLN A 147 -14.15 -13.28 7.59
N ALA A 148 -13.39 -13.58 6.52
CA ALA A 148 -13.92 -14.41 5.46
C ALA A 148 -14.06 -15.88 5.90
N LEU A 149 -13.05 -16.43 6.55
CA LEU A 149 -13.06 -17.85 6.93
C LEU A 149 -13.76 -18.10 8.27
N ASN A 150 -13.41 -17.34 9.33
CA ASN A 150 -13.90 -17.57 10.67
C ASN A 150 -15.19 -16.80 11.02
N GLY A 151 -15.61 -15.83 10.19
CA GLY A 151 -16.80 -15.03 10.43
C GLY A 151 -16.74 -14.13 11.67
N ILE A 152 -15.53 -13.78 12.12
CA ILE A 152 -15.34 -12.91 13.28
C ILE A 152 -15.81 -11.48 12.92
N PRO A 153 -16.70 -10.87 13.74
CA PRO A 153 -17.17 -9.51 13.50
C PRO A 153 -16.01 -8.50 13.46
N MET A 154 -16.15 -7.48 12.62
CA MET A 154 -15.15 -6.43 12.40
C MET A 154 -14.66 -5.77 13.70
N ALA A 155 -15.54 -5.65 14.71
CA ALA A 155 -15.21 -5.05 16.01
C ALA A 155 -14.10 -5.79 16.76
N TYR A 156 -13.96 -7.09 16.57
CA TYR A 156 -12.92 -7.89 17.23
C TYR A 156 -11.60 -7.91 16.44
N SER A 157 -11.64 -7.67 15.13
CA SER A 157 -10.45 -7.61 14.25
C SER A 157 -9.92 -6.19 14.04
N TRP A 158 -10.08 -5.29 15.03
CA TRP A 158 -9.68 -3.88 14.91
C TRP A 158 -8.17 -3.68 14.78
N LYS A 159 -7.35 -4.55 15.39
CA LYS A 159 -5.87 -4.42 15.37
C LYS A 159 -5.28 -4.45 13.96
N PRO A 160 -5.58 -5.45 13.09
CA PRO A 160 -5.12 -5.44 11.72
C PRO A 160 -5.62 -4.24 10.90
N TYR A 161 -6.86 -3.77 11.14
CA TYR A 161 -7.35 -2.54 10.51
C TYR A 161 -6.54 -1.32 10.92
N LEU A 162 -6.27 -1.16 12.23
CA LEU A 162 -5.45 -0.06 12.74
C LEU A 162 -4.05 -0.09 12.12
N ALA A 163 -3.43 -1.27 12.02
CA ALA A 163 -2.12 -1.40 11.40
C ALA A 163 -2.14 -0.93 9.93
N LEU A 164 -3.15 -1.34 9.14
CA LEU A 164 -3.28 -0.85 7.76
C LEU A 164 -3.46 0.66 7.68
N VAL A 165 -4.25 1.26 8.57
CA VAL A 165 -4.41 2.72 8.66
C VAL A 165 -3.09 3.41 9.00
N LEU A 166 -2.28 2.84 9.89
CA LEU A 166 -0.94 3.38 10.19
C LEU A 166 -0.04 3.38 8.95
N PHE A 167 -0.09 2.34 8.11
CA PHE A 167 0.63 2.33 6.83
C PHE A 167 0.12 3.41 5.85
N VAL A 168 -1.18 3.68 5.83
CA VAL A 168 -1.75 4.79 5.03
C VAL A 168 -1.24 6.14 5.51
N LEU A 169 -1.01 6.31 6.81
CA LEU A 169 -0.52 7.55 7.42
C LEU A 169 1.01 7.71 7.36
N LEU A 170 1.77 6.66 7.07
CA LEU A 170 3.23 6.69 6.97
C LEU A 170 3.80 7.83 6.11
N PRO A 171 3.22 8.19 4.95
CA PRO A 171 3.70 9.31 4.15
C PRO A 171 3.81 10.63 4.91
N LEU A 172 2.93 10.88 5.90
CA LEU A 172 2.93 12.13 6.66
C LEU A 172 4.30 12.44 7.27
N LEU A 173 5.09 11.41 7.60
CA LEU A 173 6.44 11.56 8.14
C LEU A 173 7.45 12.09 7.12
N THR A 174 7.23 11.84 5.83
CA THR A 174 8.19 12.16 4.77
C THR A 174 7.68 13.22 3.78
N LEU A 175 6.40 13.59 3.84
CA LEU A 175 5.83 14.61 2.95
C LEU A 175 6.58 15.95 2.95
N PRO A 176 7.00 16.53 4.11
CA PRO A 176 7.72 17.80 4.12
C PRO A 176 9.06 17.71 3.36
N LYS A 177 9.79 16.61 3.60
CA LYS A 177 11.06 16.35 2.93
C LYS A 177 10.86 16.11 1.43
N LEU A 178 9.88 15.28 1.08
CA LEU A 178 9.54 15.00 -0.32
C LEU A 178 9.19 16.29 -1.08
N LYS A 179 8.43 17.19 -0.46
CA LYS A 179 8.09 18.49 -1.06
C LYS A 179 9.33 19.32 -1.37
N LEU A 180 10.27 19.44 -0.42
CA LEU A 180 11.51 20.18 -0.61
C LEU A 180 12.39 19.56 -1.70
N ASP A 181 12.55 18.25 -1.67
CA ASP A 181 13.37 17.54 -2.66
C ASP A 181 12.79 17.65 -4.09
N LEU A 182 11.46 17.69 -4.22
CA LEU A 182 10.79 17.89 -5.50
C LEU A 182 10.91 19.35 -6.02
N GLN A 183 10.84 20.34 -5.13
CA GLN A 183 11.00 21.76 -5.48
C GLN A 183 12.42 22.08 -5.92
N GLU A 184 13.42 21.49 -5.29
CA GLU A 184 14.84 21.74 -5.56
C GLU A 184 15.43 20.81 -6.64
N ASN A 185 14.62 19.95 -7.26
CA ASN A 185 15.06 18.96 -8.25
C ASN A 185 16.29 18.13 -7.78
N ARG A 186 16.37 17.84 -6.47
CA ARG A 186 17.52 17.15 -5.86
C ARG A 186 17.55 15.64 -6.14
N TYR A 187 16.57 15.09 -6.81
CA TYR A 187 16.59 13.67 -7.15
C TYR A 187 17.57 13.38 -8.28
N LEU A 188 18.49 12.47 -8.00
CA LEU A 188 19.39 11.91 -9.01
C LEU A 188 18.67 10.79 -9.79
N PRO A 189 18.82 10.73 -11.11
CA PRO A 189 18.21 9.70 -11.96
C PRO A 189 18.68 8.27 -11.62
#